data_af1afa2a11901ca6f2d9337d25a6e071
#
_entry.id   af1afa2a11901ca6f2d9337d25a6e071
#
_cell.length_a   1.000
_cell.length_b   1.000
_cell.length_c   1.000
_cell.angle_alpha   90.00
_cell.angle_beta   90.00
_cell.angle_gamma   90.00
#
_symmetry.space_group_name_H-M   'P 1'
#
loop_
_entity.id
_entity.type
_entity.pdbx_description
1 polymer ?
#
loop_
_entity_poly.entity_id
_entity_poly.type
_entity_poly.pdbx_seq_one_letter_code
_entity_poly.pdbx_strand_id
1 'polypeptide(L)'
;MTAKPIGIHTICHSPELLDTVDPDFLPFDVSAEPQEDRRETAHMLTFWRLGKHREYKVSGLLSPKFAQKTGINGAIFNHFVASNPDHDVWFVNPYPHYFYLSYNIWEHGEIWYPGLSERASRVFAKAGLPIDLGKFPRSTWSTLLFSNIWAGTTEFWDQFMAFVSHMATHAETVPGVFDTVPYENGRTVYFPFIFERLFTTFLVLHPGIRARYANFQTAHILDMTGNIDRLLIREWGPLIDKWDRAGVYTYDQRAIFRGIQKLSILGMHANNPEALRALLGL
;
A
#
# COMPACT_ATOMS: atom_id res chain seq x y z
N MET A 1 -27.04 -12.69 16.18
CA MET A 1 -27.23 -12.45 14.74
C MET A 1 -26.04 -13.03 14.02
N THR A 2 -26.23 -13.84 12.97
CA THR A 2 -25.13 -14.33 12.14
C THR A 2 -24.63 -13.18 11.25
N ALA A 3 -23.32 -12.89 11.30
CA ALA A 3 -22.72 -11.85 10.46
C ALA A 3 -22.98 -12.13 8.96
N LYS A 4 -23.27 -11.08 8.20
CA LYS A 4 -23.41 -11.15 6.74
C LYS A 4 -22.08 -11.61 6.10
N PRO A 5 -22.08 -12.20 4.91
CA PRO A 5 -20.85 -12.80 4.37
C PRO A 5 -19.75 -11.76 4.04
N ILE A 6 -20.03 -10.73 3.26
CA ILE A 6 -19.07 -9.73 2.80
C ILE A 6 -19.67 -8.33 2.89
N GLY A 7 -18.90 -7.37 3.40
CA GLY A 7 -19.26 -5.95 3.42
C GLY A 7 -18.07 -5.07 3.09
N ILE A 8 -18.01 -4.61 1.85
CA ILE A 8 -16.97 -3.68 1.39
C ILE A 8 -17.54 -2.27 1.44
N HIS A 9 -16.80 -1.37 2.08
CA HIS A 9 -17.21 0.02 2.27
C HIS A 9 -16.31 0.96 1.48
N THR A 10 -16.89 2.06 1.00
CA THR A 10 -16.16 3.19 0.41
C THR A 10 -16.11 4.35 1.39
N ILE A 11 -14.93 4.93 1.59
CA ILE A 11 -14.74 6.14 2.38
C ILE A 11 -15.41 7.30 1.66
N CYS A 12 -16.41 7.94 2.29
CA CYS A 12 -17.08 9.13 1.78
C CYS A 12 -16.69 10.34 2.65
N HIS A 13 -15.66 11.06 2.23
CA HIS A 13 -15.14 12.24 2.94
C HIS A 13 -15.79 13.54 2.52
N SER A 14 -16.76 13.50 1.61
CA SER A 14 -17.65 14.61 1.26
C SER A 14 -19.04 14.06 0.90
N PRO A 15 -20.11 14.88 1.03
CA PRO A 15 -21.47 14.45 0.70
C PRO A 15 -21.66 13.98 -0.75
N GLU A 16 -20.95 14.58 -1.70
CA GLU A 16 -21.05 14.25 -3.12
C GLU A 16 -20.58 12.81 -3.41
N LEU A 17 -19.69 12.28 -2.57
CA LEU A 17 -19.20 10.91 -2.73
C LEU A 17 -20.27 9.86 -2.35
N LEU A 18 -21.26 10.20 -1.54
CA LEU A 18 -22.35 9.29 -1.17
C LEU A 18 -23.16 8.86 -2.39
N ASP A 19 -23.35 9.77 -3.35
CA ASP A 19 -24.12 9.52 -4.57
C ASP A 19 -23.31 8.76 -5.65
N THR A 20 -22.00 8.65 -5.47
CA THR A 20 -21.06 8.04 -6.44
C THR A 20 -20.46 6.73 -5.98
N VAL A 21 -20.90 6.18 -4.85
CA VAL A 21 -20.45 4.88 -4.34
C VAL A 21 -20.77 3.79 -5.34
N ASP A 22 -19.80 2.91 -5.60
CA ASP A 22 -20.04 1.70 -6.42
C ASP A 22 -21.23 0.92 -5.85
N PRO A 23 -22.23 0.51 -6.67
CA PRO A 23 -23.47 -0.13 -6.19
C PRO A 23 -23.23 -1.44 -5.41
N ASP A 24 -22.08 -2.07 -5.59
CA ASP A 24 -21.68 -3.29 -4.87
C ASP A 24 -20.91 -2.98 -3.57
N PHE A 25 -20.73 -1.70 -3.22
CA PHE A 25 -20.10 -1.25 -1.98
C PHE A 25 -21.10 -0.51 -1.08
N LEU A 26 -20.72 -0.33 0.16
CA LEU A 26 -21.47 0.37 1.17
C LEU A 26 -20.82 1.73 1.45
N PRO A 27 -21.56 2.81 1.63
CA PRO A 27 -20.98 4.09 2.03
C PRO A 27 -20.51 4.03 3.50
N PHE A 28 -19.33 4.59 3.75
CA PHE A 28 -18.85 4.93 5.08
C PHE A 28 -18.63 6.42 5.14
N ASP A 29 -19.63 7.15 5.65
CA ASP A 29 -19.65 8.61 5.73
C ASP A 29 -18.72 9.10 6.85
N VAL A 30 -17.70 9.85 6.47
CA VAL A 30 -16.74 10.53 7.35
C VAL A 30 -16.61 12.01 7.01
N SER A 31 -17.60 12.58 6.33
CA SER A 31 -17.59 13.98 5.86
C SER A 31 -17.56 14.99 7.01
N ALA A 32 -18.05 14.61 8.19
CA ALA A 32 -18.04 15.46 9.37
C ALA A 32 -16.68 15.52 10.09
N GLU A 33 -15.76 14.57 9.79
CA GLU A 33 -14.47 14.43 10.48
C GLU A 33 -13.31 14.34 9.48
N PRO A 34 -12.99 15.37 8.70
CA PRO A 34 -11.88 15.33 7.76
C PRO A 34 -10.56 15.17 8.51
N GLN A 35 -9.77 14.15 8.12
CA GLN A 35 -8.47 13.82 8.74
C GLN A 35 -7.34 13.98 7.71
N GLU A 36 -7.10 15.21 7.27
CA GLU A 36 -6.21 15.50 6.14
C GLU A 36 -4.81 14.92 6.29
N ASP A 37 -4.17 15.09 7.46
CA ASP A 37 -2.79 14.64 7.69
C ASP A 37 -2.64 13.12 7.80
N ARG A 38 -3.66 12.42 8.29
CA ARG A 38 -3.65 10.97 8.50
C ARG A 38 -4.36 10.20 7.38
N ARG A 39 -5.10 10.90 6.54
CA ARG A 39 -5.82 10.36 5.37
C ARG A 39 -6.60 9.07 5.70
N GLU A 40 -6.49 8.05 4.84
CA GLU A 40 -7.20 6.77 4.95
C GLU A 40 -6.95 6.06 6.30
N THR A 41 -5.78 6.24 6.91
CA THR A 41 -5.45 5.61 8.21
C THR A 41 -6.38 6.04 9.33
N ALA A 42 -6.76 7.33 9.39
CA ALA A 42 -7.69 7.83 10.40
C ALA A 42 -9.07 7.18 10.23
N HIS A 43 -9.55 7.08 8.99
CA HIS A 43 -10.84 6.47 8.69
C HIS A 43 -10.85 4.96 8.98
N MET A 44 -9.75 4.25 8.71
CA MET A 44 -9.61 2.84 9.05
C MET A 44 -9.64 2.62 10.58
N LEU A 45 -8.96 3.48 11.34
CA LEU A 45 -9.00 3.44 12.82
C LEU A 45 -10.41 3.73 13.34
N THR A 46 -11.12 4.70 12.77
CA THR A 46 -12.51 5.02 13.15
C THR A 46 -13.45 3.85 12.82
N PHE A 47 -13.35 3.28 11.62
CA PHE A 47 -14.13 2.11 11.19
C PHE A 47 -13.96 0.92 12.14
N TRP A 48 -12.71 0.63 12.51
CA TRP A 48 -12.38 -0.44 13.45
C TRP A 48 -12.91 -0.16 14.86
N ARG A 49 -12.69 1.05 15.41
CA ARG A 49 -13.15 1.44 16.75
C ARG A 49 -14.67 1.42 16.89
N LEU A 50 -15.40 1.75 15.83
CA LEU A 50 -16.85 1.66 15.77
C LEU A 50 -17.35 0.20 15.63
N GLY A 51 -16.45 -0.78 15.48
CA GLY A 51 -16.79 -2.18 15.30
C GLY A 51 -17.43 -2.52 13.95
N LYS A 52 -17.36 -1.64 12.96
CA LYS A 52 -17.98 -1.81 11.64
C LYS A 52 -17.47 -3.06 10.91
N HIS A 53 -16.20 -3.39 11.08
CA HIS A 53 -15.59 -4.61 10.54
C HIS A 53 -16.22 -5.91 11.08
N ARG A 54 -17.01 -5.86 12.17
CA ARG A 54 -17.65 -7.02 12.80
C ARG A 54 -19.06 -7.29 12.29
N GLU A 55 -19.62 -6.36 11.51
CA GLU A 55 -20.96 -6.52 10.91
C GLU A 55 -20.99 -7.61 9.83
N TYR A 56 -19.80 -7.97 9.29
CA TYR A 56 -19.61 -8.93 8.21
C TYR A 56 -18.51 -9.93 8.57
N LYS A 57 -18.52 -11.12 7.94
CA LYS A 57 -17.43 -12.10 8.10
C LYS A 57 -16.14 -11.60 7.46
N VAL A 58 -16.26 -10.91 6.34
CA VAL A 58 -15.17 -10.24 5.63
C VAL A 58 -15.58 -8.79 5.40
N SER A 59 -14.73 -7.86 5.80
CA SER A 59 -14.96 -6.43 5.64
C SER A 59 -13.79 -5.75 4.93
N GLY A 60 -14.09 -4.74 4.12
CA GLY A 60 -13.11 -3.85 3.52
C GLY A 60 -13.52 -2.39 3.69
N LEU A 61 -12.54 -1.50 3.74
CA LEU A 61 -12.74 -0.05 3.70
C LEU A 61 -11.80 0.54 2.65
N LEU A 62 -12.37 0.98 1.53
CA LEU A 62 -11.64 1.34 0.33
C LEU A 62 -11.74 2.83 0.01
N SER A 63 -10.72 3.34 -0.66
CA SER A 63 -10.72 4.69 -1.22
C SER A 63 -11.84 4.85 -2.25
N PRO A 64 -12.48 6.04 -2.37
CA PRO A 64 -13.43 6.32 -3.45
C PRO A 64 -12.79 6.24 -4.85
N LYS A 65 -11.46 6.29 -4.93
CA LYS A 65 -10.70 6.10 -6.17
C LYS A 65 -10.40 4.63 -6.50
N PHE A 66 -11.09 3.67 -5.87
CA PHE A 66 -10.85 2.24 -6.04
C PHE A 66 -10.85 1.83 -7.52
N ALA A 67 -11.97 2.07 -8.23
CA ALA A 67 -12.10 1.69 -9.64
C ALA A 67 -11.09 2.41 -10.53
N GLN A 68 -10.82 3.70 -10.27
CA GLN A 68 -9.81 4.48 -10.99
C GLN A 68 -8.41 3.90 -10.83
N LYS A 69 -8.06 3.44 -9.61
CA LYS A 69 -6.72 2.89 -9.31
C LYS A 69 -6.53 1.47 -9.81
N THR A 70 -7.59 0.65 -9.78
CA THR A 70 -7.48 -0.79 -10.04
C THR A 70 -7.99 -1.22 -11.40
N GLY A 71 -8.83 -0.40 -12.05
CA GLY A 71 -9.51 -0.74 -13.31
C GLY A 71 -10.61 -1.80 -13.15
N ILE A 72 -11.03 -2.15 -11.92
CA ILE A 72 -12.12 -3.09 -11.65
C ILE A 72 -13.22 -2.42 -10.83
N ASN A 73 -14.43 -2.97 -10.88
CA ASN A 73 -15.58 -2.52 -10.09
C ASN A 73 -15.79 -3.37 -8.84
N GLY A 74 -16.77 -2.99 -8.02
CA GLY A 74 -17.12 -3.67 -6.77
C GLY A 74 -17.55 -5.11 -6.98
N ALA A 75 -18.33 -5.40 -8.04
CA ALA A 75 -18.77 -6.77 -8.35
C ALA A 75 -17.60 -7.72 -8.55
N ILE A 76 -16.58 -7.31 -9.31
CA ILE A 76 -15.38 -8.10 -9.57
C ILE A 76 -14.60 -8.33 -8.26
N PHE A 77 -14.45 -7.30 -7.43
CA PHE A 77 -13.75 -7.43 -6.15
C PHE A 77 -14.50 -8.34 -5.17
N ASN A 78 -15.81 -8.17 -5.02
CA ASN A 78 -16.66 -9.04 -4.19
C ASN A 78 -16.61 -10.49 -4.66
N HIS A 79 -16.66 -10.72 -5.98
CA HIS A 79 -16.52 -12.06 -6.56
C HIS A 79 -15.14 -12.68 -6.25
N PHE A 80 -14.07 -11.90 -6.36
CA PHE A 80 -12.72 -12.35 -6.01
C PHE A 80 -12.62 -12.80 -4.55
N VAL A 81 -13.18 -12.02 -3.62
CA VAL A 81 -13.23 -12.37 -2.19
C VAL A 81 -14.05 -13.64 -1.97
N ALA A 82 -15.26 -13.70 -2.54
CA ALA A 82 -16.17 -14.84 -2.38
C ALA A 82 -15.63 -16.15 -2.95
N SER A 83 -14.87 -16.07 -4.04
CA SER A 83 -14.31 -17.24 -4.74
C SER A 83 -13.05 -17.80 -4.07
N ASN A 84 -12.53 -17.15 -3.03
CA ASN A 84 -11.32 -17.57 -2.31
C ASN A 84 -11.55 -17.61 -0.79
N PRO A 85 -12.47 -18.42 -0.25
CA PRO A 85 -12.95 -18.32 1.14
C PRO A 85 -11.91 -18.66 2.21
N ASP A 86 -10.85 -19.40 1.88
CA ASP A 86 -9.89 -19.96 2.84
C ASP A 86 -8.70 -19.03 3.11
N HIS A 87 -8.93 -17.70 3.06
CA HIS A 87 -7.89 -16.70 3.32
C HIS A 87 -8.31 -15.78 4.48
N ASP A 88 -7.35 -15.10 5.05
CA ASP A 88 -7.55 -14.16 6.15
C ASP A 88 -7.65 -12.73 5.63
N VAL A 89 -6.99 -12.45 4.47
CA VAL A 89 -7.01 -11.15 3.81
C VAL A 89 -6.90 -11.29 2.29
N TRP A 90 -7.65 -10.44 1.58
CA TRP A 90 -7.66 -10.30 0.11
C TRP A 90 -7.25 -8.88 -0.25
N PHE A 91 -6.38 -8.74 -1.25
CA PHE A 91 -5.92 -7.41 -1.66
C PHE A 91 -5.65 -7.30 -3.15
N VAL A 92 -5.72 -6.06 -3.63
CA VAL A 92 -5.39 -5.67 -5.02
C VAL A 92 -4.28 -4.63 -4.96
N ASN A 93 -3.13 -4.95 -5.51
CA ASN A 93 -2.08 -3.95 -5.68
C ASN A 93 -2.35 -3.15 -6.98
N PRO A 94 -2.65 -1.84 -6.90
CA PRO A 94 -2.92 -1.04 -8.09
C PRO A 94 -1.67 -0.74 -8.93
N TYR A 95 -0.49 -1.01 -8.38
CA TYR A 95 0.81 -0.74 -9.02
C TYR A 95 1.69 -2.00 -9.08
N PRO A 96 1.22 -3.09 -9.72
CA PRO A 96 1.92 -4.38 -9.70
C PRO A 96 3.28 -4.34 -10.42
N HIS A 97 3.50 -3.38 -11.32
CA HIS A 97 4.79 -3.18 -12.01
C HIS A 97 5.94 -2.87 -11.03
N TYR A 98 5.66 -2.22 -9.90
CA TYR A 98 6.69 -1.97 -8.87
C TYR A 98 7.24 -3.25 -8.23
N PHE A 99 6.57 -4.38 -8.39
CA PHE A 99 7.14 -5.67 -8.04
C PHE A 99 8.47 -5.92 -8.77
N TYR A 100 8.58 -5.54 -10.04
CA TYR A 100 9.81 -5.70 -10.81
C TYR A 100 10.78 -4.52 -10.68
N LEU A 101 10.30 -3.36 -10.27
CA LEU A 101 11.07 -2.13 -10.27
C LEU A 101 11.69 -1.78 -8.91
N SER A 102 11.26 -2.44 -7.83
CA SER A 102 11.75 -2.16 -6.48
C SER A 102 12.02 -3.44 -5.71
N TYR A 103 13.06 -3.46 -4.89
CA TYR A 103 13.39 -4.63 -4.05
C TYR A 103 12.32 -4.86 -2.99
N ASN A 104 11.93 -3.83 -2.25
CA ASN A 104 10.85 -3.88 -1.28
C ASN A 104 10.13 -2.53 -1.18
N ILE A 105 9.02 -2.53 -0.44
CA ILE A 105 8.16 -1.36 -0.30
C ILE A 105 8.85 -0.18 0.40
N TRP A 106 9.83 -0.43 1.28
CA TRP A 106 10.56 0.62 2.00
C TRP A 106 11.62 1.26 1.12
N GLU A 107 12.41 0.47 0.35
CA GLU A 107 13.34 1.02 -0.64
C GLU A 107 12.60 1.82 -1.71
N HIS A 108 11.43 1.35 -2.17
CA HIS A 108 10.56 2.14 -3.04
C HIS A 108 10.18 3.47 -2.39
N GLY A 109 9.74 3.43 -1.13
CA GLY A 109 9.32 4.62 -0.42
C GLY A 109 10.42 5.65 -0.21
N GLU A 110 11.63 5.21 0.11
CA GLU A 110 12.77 6.10 0.35
C GLU A 110 13.14 6.96 -0.86
N ILE A 111 13.00 6.39 -2.07
CA ILE A 111 13.30 7.13 -3.30
C ILE A 111 12.25 8.21 -3.59
N TRP A 112 10.97 7.89 -3.38
CA TRP A 112 9.88 8.85 -3.59
C TRP A 112 9.77 9.90 -2.49
N TYR A 113 10.13 9.50 -1.27
CA TYR A 113 10.00 10.33 -0.08
C TYR A 113 11.30 10.23 0.74
N PRO A 114 12.38 10.95 0.34
CA PRO A 114 13.67 10.87 1.02
C PRO A 114 13.54 11.12 2.53
N GLY A 115 14.14 10.24 3.33
CA GLY A 115 14.03 10.25 4.80
C GLY A 115 12.80 9.53 5.36
N LEU A 116 12.00 8.86 4.50
CA LEU A 116 10.85 8.06 4.94
C LEU A 116 11.28 6.90 5.85
N SER A 117 12.29 6.15 5.43
CA SER A 117 12.78 4.97 6.16
C SER A 117 13.37 5.33 7.51
N GLU A 118 14.05 6.47 7.62
CA GLU A 118 14.58 6.96 8.89
C GLU A 118 13.44 7.27 9.88
N ARG A 119 12.41 7.99 9.43
CA ARG A 119 11.23 8.33 10.25
C ARG A 119 10.47 7.08 10.66
N ALA A 120 10.22 6.16 9.72
CA ALA A 120 9.58 4.88 10.00
C ALA A 120 10.37 4.04 11.01
N SER A 121 11.70 3.95 10.86
CA SER A 121 12.56 3.24 11.82
C SER A 121 12.45 3.81 13.23
N ARG A 122 12.35 5.15 13.37
CA ARG A 122 12.14 5.79 14.67
C ARG A 122 10.76 5.46 15.26
N VAL A 123 9.71 5.40 14.43
CA VAL A 123 8.36 4.97 14.86
C VAL A 123 8.41 3.53 15.35
N PHE A 124 9.00 2.61 14.58
CA PHE A 124 9.13 1.22 14.97
C PHE A 124 9.94 1.05 16.26
N ALA A 125 11.07 1.72 16.39
CA ALA A 125 11.89 1.66 17.60
C ALA A 125 11.12 2.18 18.83
N LYS A 126 10.40 3.31 18.69
CA LYS A 126 9.57 3.89 19.75
C LYS A 126 8.43 2.96 20.17
N ALA A 127 7.87 2.22 19.22
CA ALA A 127 6.84 1.22 19.45
C ALA A 127 7.38 -0.12 20.00
N GLY A 128 8.68 -0.22 20.29
CA GLY A 128 9.29 -1.46 20.79
C GLY A 128 9.49 -2.54 19.73
N LEU A 129 9.43 -2.17 18.45
CA LEU A 129 9.63 -3.07 17.30
C LEU A 129 10.83 -2.62 16.47
N PRO A 130 12.07 -2.91 16.89
CA PRO A 130 13.28 -2.44 16.20
C PRO A 130 13.50 -3.18 14.87
N ILE A 131 12.75 -2.77 13.84
CA ILE A 131 12.84 -3.33 12.49
C ILE A 131 13.96 -2.62 11.74
N ASP A 132 14.98 -3.37 11.30
CA ASP A 132 16.01 -2.87 10.40
C ASP A 132 15.48 -2.79 8.97
N LEU A 133 14.98 -1.62 8.57
CA LEU A 133 14.45 -1.41 7.21
C LEU A 133 15.54 -1.53 6.14
N GLY A 134 16.80 -1.32 6.51
CA GLY A 134 17.96 -1.59 5.63
C GLY A 134 18.12 -3.08 5.28
N LYS A 135 17.58 -3.98 6.11
CA LYS A 135 17.57 -5.43 5.88
C LYS A 135 16.16 -5.99 5.63
N PHE A 136 15.18 -5.12 5.40
CA PHE A 136 13.83 -5.56 5.14
C PHE A 136 13.80 -6.50 3.92
N PRO A 137 13.08 -7.63 3.98
CA PRO A 137 13.11 -8.63 2.92
C PRO A 137 12.47 -8.13 1.63
N ARG A 138 12.68 -8.88 0.56
CA ARG A 138 12.03 -8.68 -0.73
C ARG A 138 10.51 -8.71 -0.56
N SER A 139 9.83 -7.69 -1.07
CA SER A 139 8.38 -7.72 -1.18
C SER A 139 7.95 -8.60 -2.35
N THR A 140 7.11 -9.59 -2.07
CA THR A 140 6.61 -10.55 -3.06
C THR A 140 5.20 -10.22 -3.53
N TRP A 141 4.70 -10.92 -4.54
CA TRP A 141 3.31 -10.80 -5.00
C TRP A 141 2.29 -11.00 -3.87
N SER A 142 2.61 -11.87 -2.90
CA SER A 142 1.73 -12.16 -1.76
C SER A 142 1.83 -11.15 -0.61
N THR A 143 2.73 -10.18 -0.68
CA THR A 143 2.93 -9.21 0.40
C THR A 143 2.89 -7.75 -0.05
N LEU A 144 3.22 -7.45 -1.31
CA LEU A 144 3.33 -6.07 -1.80
C LEU A 144 1.96 -5.44 -2.03
N LEU A 145 1.66 -4.40 -1.26
CA LEU A 145 0.46 -3.60 -1.43
C LEU A 145 0.76 -2.10 -1.33
N PHE A 146 0.22 -1.34 -2.26
CA PHE A 146 0.09 0.12 -2.22
C PHE A 146 -1.39 0.51 -2.10
N SER A 147 -1.66 1.70 -1.56
CA SER A 147 -3.00 2.32 -1.53
C SER A 147 -4.06 1.61 -0.67
N ASN A 148 -3.69 0.76 0.29
CA ASN A 148 -4.60 0.13 1.26
C ASN A 148 -5.87 -0.51 0.65
N ILE A 149 -5.74 -1.14 -0.51
CA ILE A 149 -6.87 -1.79 -1.21
C ILE A 149 -6.96 -3.26 -0.77
N TRP A 150 -7.65 -3.51 0.35
CA TRP A 150 -7.79 -4.84 0.92
C TRP A 150 -9.13 -5.05 1.64
N ALA A 151 -9.52 -6.32 1.78
CA ALA A 151 -10.59 -6.78 2.64
C ALA A 151 -10.06 -7.93 3.51
N GLY A 152 -10.52 -8.03 4.75
CA GLY A 152 -10.03 -9.02 5.70
C GLY A 152 -11.13 -9.61 6.56
N THR A 153 -10.86 -10.77 7.15
CA THR A 153 -11.70 -11.35 8.20
C THR A 153 -11.71 -10.44 9.44
N THR A 154 -12.67 -10.65 10.34
CA THR A 154 -12.72 -9.91 11.60
C THR A 154 -11.42 -10.06 12.39
N GLU A 155 -10.85 -11.26 12.42
CA GLU A 155 -9.59 -11.56 13.11
C GLU A 155 -8.40 -10.82 12.50
N PHE A 156 -8.34 -10.76 11.17
CA PHE A 156 -7.30 -9.99 10.47
C PHE A 156 -7.43 -8.50 10.80
N TRP A 157 -8.65 -7.94 10.72
CA TRP A 157 -8.92 -6.55 11.09
C TRP A 157 -8.44 -6.23 12.51
N ASP A 158 -8.79 -7.09 13.49
CA ASP A 158 -8.41 -6.86 14.88
C ASP A 158 -6.89 -6.88 15.08
N GLN A 159 -6.20 -7.85 14.50
CA GLN A 159 -4.74 -7.95 14.59
C GLN A 159 -4.02 -6.80 13.89
N PHE A 160 -4.41 -6.53 12.65
CA PHE A 160 -3.77 -5.48 11.84
C PHE A 160 -4.05 -4.09 12.40
N MET A 161 -5.29 -3.78 12.79
CA MET A 161 -5.62 -2.46 13.32
C MET A 161 -5.10 -2.23 14.74
N ALA A 162 -4.93 -3.27 15.55
CA ALA A 162 -4.20 -3.16 16.80
C ALA A 162 -2.73 -2.75 16.55
N PHE A 163 -2.07 -3.38 15.58
CA PHE A 163 -0.73 -3.01 15.15
C PHE A 163 -0.68 -1.56 14.60
N VAL A 164 -1.59 -1.19 13.68
CA VAL A 164 -1.67 0.18 13.13
C VAL A 164 -1.93 1.21 14.22
N SER A 165 -2.85 0.94 15.16
CA SER A 165 -3.16 1.84 16.28
C SER A 165 -1.97 2.05 17.20
N HIS A 166 -1.23 0.97 17.49
CA HIS A 166 0.00 1.04 18.27
C HIS A 166 1.04 1.92 17.59
N MET A 167 1.29 1.70 16.28
CA MET A 167 2.20 2.55 15.50
C MET A 167 1.75 4.00 15.48
N ALA A 168 0.44 4.27 15.30
CA ALA A 168 -0.09 5.63 15.24
C ALA A 168 0.14 6.40 16.56
N THR A 169 -0.10 5.75 17.70
CA THR A 169 0.15 6.37 19.02
C THR A 169 1.61 6.80 19.17
N HIS A 170 2.55 5.98 18.73
CA HIS A 170 3.97 6.30 18.83
C HIS A 170 4.43 7.33 17.78
N ALA A 171 3.84 7.30 16.58
CA ALA A 171 4.14 8.26 15.52
C ALA A 171 3.89 9.72 15.92
N GLU A 172 2.87 9.99 16.78
CA GLU A 172 2.57 11.32 17.31
C GLU A 172 3.74 11.98 18.03
N THR A 173 4.62 11.18 18.61
CA THR A 173 5.75 11.65 19.43
C THR A 173 7.09 11.55 18.73
N VAL A 174 7.12 11.10 17.47
CA VAL A 174 8.36 11.01 16.68
C VAL A 174 8.53 12.25 15.81
N PRO A 175 9.59 13.04 16.03
CA PRO A 175 9.86 14.23 15.21
C PRO A 175 9.96 13.90 13.73
N GLY A 176 9.39 14.77 12.90
CA GLY A 176 9.48 14.70 11.44
C GLY A 176 8.46 13.79 10.76
N VAL A 177 7.62 13.02 11.49
CA VAL A 177 6.56 12.20 10.88
C VAL A 177 5.47 13.06 10.26
N PHE A 178 5.20 14.21 10.84
CA PHE A 178 4.24 15.21 10.34
C PHE A 178 4.92 16.37 9.59
N ASP A 179 6.21 16.26 9.28
CA ASP A 179 6.86 17.22 8.39
C ASP A 179 6.34 17.01 6.95
N THR A 180 6.28 18.11 6.20
CA THR A 180 5.88 18.09 4.80
C THR A 180 6.90 17.33 3.95
N VAL A 181 6.41 16.47 3.08
CA VAL A 181 7.22 15.79 2.06
C VAL A 181 7.33 16.68 0.81
N PRO A 182 8.43 16.58 0.04
CA PRO A 182 8.54 17.19 -1.28
C PRO A 182 7.66 16.41 -2.28
N TYR A 183 6.34 16.55 -2.15
CA TYR A 183 5.34 15.88 -3.00
C TYR A 183 4.41 16.93 -3.59
N GLU A 184 3.65 16.57 -4.63
CA GLU A 184 2.73 17.46 -5.33
C GLU A 184 1.99 18.41 -4.37
N ASN A 185 2.14 19.71 -4.60
CA ASN A 185 1.50 20.82 -3.86
C ASN A 185 1.99 21.10 -2.42
N GLY A 186 3.04 20.46 -1.90
CA GLY A 186 3.68 20.82 -0.62
C GLY A 186 2.79 20.71 0.63
N ARG A 187 1.68 19.96 0.57
CA ARG A 187 0.70 19.85 1.67
C ARG A 187 0.61 18.47 2.30
N THR A 188 1.40 17.52 1.82
CA THR A 188 1.34 16.15 2.32
C THR A 188 2.49 15.91 3.28
N VAL A 189 2.23 15.20 4.38
CA VAL A 189 3.21 14.82 5.40
C VAL A 189 3.70 13.39 5.24
N TYR A 190 4.75 12.98 5.97
CA TYR A 190 5.29 11.61 5.88
C TYR A 190 4.34 10.54 6.45
N PHE A 191 3.48 10.88 7.40
CA PHE A 191 2.62 9.94 8.10
C PHE A 191 1.85 8.98 7.15
N PRO A 192 1.04 9.44 6.17
CA PRO A 192 0.28 8.53 5.30
C PRO A 192 1.17 7.57 4.53
N PHE A 193 2.35 8.02 4.11
CA PHE A 193 3.28 7.18 3.33
C PHE A 193 3.96 6.12 4.19
N ILE A 194 4.23 6.39 5.46
CA ILE A 194 4.71 5.38 6.42
C ILE A 194 3.61 4.34 6.63
N PHE A 195 2.37 4.80 6.87
CA PHE A 195 1.25 3.95 7.25
C PHE A 195 0.72 3.09 6.09
N GLU A 196 0.79 3.57 4.85
CA GLU A 196 0.50 2.77 3.66
C GLU A 196 1.39 1.51 3.58
N ARG A 197 2.60 1.55 4.10
CA ARG A 197 3.57 0.45 4.07
C ARG A 197 3.40 -0.55 5.21
N LEU A 198 2.56 -0.22 6.20
CA LEU A 198 2.35 -1.10 7.36
C LEU A 198 1.64 -2.40 6.99
N PHE A 199 0.79 -2.42 5.95
CA PHE A 199 0.15 -3.65 5.49
C PHE A 199 1.19 -4.69 5.04
N THR A 200 2.07 -4.31 4.11
CA THR A 200 3.16 -5.18 3.65
C THR A 200 4.09 -5.58 4.81
N THR A 201 4.40 -4.64 5.70
CA THR A 201 5.23 -4.90 6.88
C THR A 201 4.59 -5.91 7.81
N PHE A 202 3.28 -5.77 8.06
CA PHE A 202 2.52 -6.67 8.92
C PHE A 202 2.50 -8.10 8.36
N LEU A 203 2.26 -8.27 7.05
CA LEU A 203 2.29 -9.60 6.42
C LEU A 203 3.67 -10.25 6.51
N VAL A 204 4.74 -9.47 6.36
CA VAL A 204 6.12 -9.98 6.52
C VAL A 204 6.41 -10.43 7.95
N LEU A 205 5.91 -9.70 8.95
CA LEU A 205 6.08 -10.03 10.37
C LEU A 205 5.20 -11.21 10.81
N HIS A 206 4.13 -11.50 10.08
CA HIS A 206 3.14 -12.53 10.43
C HIS A 206 2.96 -13.53 9.28
N PRO A 207 3.97 -14.37 8.98
CA PRO A 207 3.95 -15.27 7.82
C PRO A 207 2.87 -16.36 7.88
N GLY A 208 2.18 -16.52 9.01
CA GLY A 208 1.04 -17.41 9.16
C GLY A 208 -0.27 -16.88 8.60
N ILE A 209 -0.34 -15.59 8.23
CA ILE A 209 -1.53 -14.98 7.62
C ILE A 209 -1.68 -15.47 6.18
N ARG A 210 -2.85 -16.02 5.87
CA ARG A 210 -3.18 -16.49 4.52
C ARG A 210 -3.67 -15.33 3.68
N ALA A 211 -2.74 -14.66 3.02
CA ALA A 211 -3.03 -13.53 2.15
C ALA A 211 -3.30 -13.99 0.70
N ARG A 212 -4.36 -13.45 0.08
CA ARG A 212 -4.69 -13.66 -1.32
C ARG A 212 -4.59 -12.36 -2.09
N TYR A 213 -3.65 -12.26 -3.02
CA TYR A 213 -3.59 -11.13 -3.94
C TYR A 213 -4.36 -11.43 -5.24
N ALA A 214 -4.96 -10.39 -5.80
CA ALA A 214 -5.58 -10.45 -7.11
C ALA A 214 -4.59 -9.97 -8.17
N ASN A 215 -4.31 -10.81 -9.15
CA ASN A 215 -3.51 -10.44 -10.31
C ASN A 215 -4.44 -10.03 -11.46
N PHE A 216 -5.02 -8.84 -11.37
CA PHE A 216 -5.77 -8.25 -12.45
C PHE A 216 -4.78 -7.52 -13.38
N GLN A 217 -4.24 -8.22 -14.37
CA GLN A 217 -3.49 -7.60 -15.46
C GLN A 217 -4.48 -6.87 -16.38
N THR A 218 -4.84 -5.67 -16.01
CA THR A 218 -5.73 -4.84 -16.82
C THR A 218 -4.92 -3.98 -17.78
N ALA A 219 -5.48 -3.67 -18.94
CA ALA A 219 -4.92 -2.70 -19.89
C ALA A 219 -4.58 -1.36 -19.19
N HIS A 220 -5.41 -0.96 -18.23
CA HIS A 220 -5.23 0.22 -17.39
C HIS A 220 -3.87 0.25 -16.65
N ILE A 221 -3.41 -0.89 -16.10
CA ILE A 221 -2.10 -0.96 -15.45
C ILE A 221 -0.98 -0.78 -16.46
N LEU A 222 -1.12 -1.37 -17.66
CA LEU A 222 -0.15 -1.21 -18.74
C LEU A 222 -0.09 0.24 -19.23
N ASP A 223 -1.23 0.93 -19.25
CA ASP A 223 -1.29 2.34 -19.65
C ASP A 223 -0.60 3.27 -18.65
N MET A 224 -0.63 2.92 -17.36
CA MET A 224 0.08 3.67 -16.30
C MET A 224 1.58 3.39 -16.27
N THR A 225 2.05 2.33 -16.95
CA THR A 225 3.46 1.96 -16.96
C THR A 225 4.20 2.72 -18.05
N GLY A 226 5.18 3.54 -17.68
CA GLY A 226 6.00 4.29 -18.60
C GLY A 226 6.82 3.41 -19.57
N ASN A 227 7.26 3.96 -20.69
CA ASN A 227 8.03 3.20 -21.69
C ASN A 227 9.33 2.60 -21.13
N ILE A 228 10.02 3.34 -20.26
CA ILE A 228 11.24 2.86 -19.61
C ILE A 228 10.92 1.70 -18.66
N ASP A 229 9.86 1.79 -17.87
CA ASP A 229 9.45 0.73 -16.96
C ASP A 229 9.07 -0.55 -17.71
N ARG A 230 8.34 -0.43 -18.82
CA ARG A 230 8.03 -1.59 -19.71
C ARG A 230 9.30 -2.24 -20.24
N LEU A 231 10.29 -1.44 -20.65
CA LEU A 231 11.58 -1.95 -21.11
C LEU A 231 12.32 -2.68 -19.97
N LEU A 232 12.41 -2.06 -18.80
CA LEU A 232 13.06 -2.66 -17.62
C LEU A 232 12.39 -3.97 -17.21
N ILE A 233 11.06 -4.01 -17.17
CA ILE A 233 10.30 -5.22 -16.85
C ILE A 233 10.54 -6.32 -17.89
N ARG A 234 10.56 -5.98 -19.18
CA ARG A 234 10.83 -6.94 -20.25
C ARG A 234 12.22 -7.55 -20.12
N GLU A 235 13.24 -6.73 -19.85
CA GLU A 235 14.63 -7.18 -19.79
C GLU A 235 14.96 -7.92 -18.49
N TRP A 236 14.45 -7.44 -17.35
CA TRP A 236 14.81 -7.97 -16.03
C TRP A 236 13.78 -8.90 -15.41
N GLY A 237 12.50 -8.79 -15.82
CA GLY A 237 11.40 -9.57 -15.24
C GLY A 237 11.64 -11.08 -15.19
N PRO A 238 12.06 -11.75 -16.30
CA PRO A 238 12.32 -13.19 -16.28
C PRO A 238 13.42 -13.59 -15.28
N LEU A 239 14.43 -12.73 -15.09
CA LEU A 239 15.52 -12.98 -14.14
C LEU A 239 15.05 -12.76 -12.70
N ILE A 240 14.26 -11.73 -12.44
CA ILE A 240 13.64 -11.45 -11.15
C ILE A 240 12.71 -12.60 -10.74
N ASP A 241 11.86 -13.09 -11.65
CA ASP A 241 11.00 -14.24 -11.42
C ASP A 241 11.80 -15.51 -11.05
N LYS A 242 12.99 -15.68 -11.67
CA LYS A 242 13.90 -16.78 -11.31
C LYS A 242 14.45 -16.61 -9.89
N TRP A 243 14.85 -15.41 -9.51
CA TRP A 243 15.34 -15.14 -8.15
C TRP A 243 14.23 -15.30 -7.10
N ASP A 244 13.03 -14.80 -7.38
CA ASP A 244 11.88 -14.94 -6.48
C ASP A 244 11.53 -16.43 -6.25
N ARG A 245 11.59 -17.27 -7.30
CA ARG A 245 11.40 -18.72 -7.15
C ARG A 245 12.51 -19.40 -6.35
N ALA A 246 13.73 -18.89 -6.40
CA ALA A 246 14.84 -19.42 -5.61
C ALA A 246 14.76 -19.03 -4.13
N GLY A 247 14.03 -17.96 -3.80
CA GLY A 247 13.80 -17.50 -2.42
C GLY A 247 15.03 -16.94 -1.71
N VAL A 248 16.15 -16.78 -2.42
CA VAL A 248 17.42 -16.28 -1.85
C VAL A 248 17.88 -15.08 -2.68
N TYR A 249 18.22 -13.99 -2.00
CA TYR A 249 18.71 -12.76 -2.60
C TYR A 249 20.11 -12.43 -2.13
N THR A 250 21.02 -12.27 -3.08
CA THR A 250 22.39 -11.83 -2.83
C THR A 250 22.46 -10.31 -2.74
N TYR A 251 23.59 -9.80 -2.22
CA TYR A 251 23.89 -8.36 -2.21
C TYR A 251 23.86 -7.76 -3.64
N ASP A 252 24.44 -8.48 -4.60
CA ASP A 252 24.51 -8.01 -6.01
C ASP A 252 23.13 -7.93 -6.65
N GLN A 253 22.25 -8.90 -6.40
CA GLN A 253 20.86 -8.86 -6.89
C GLN A 253 20.10 -7.67 -6.32
N ARG A 254 20.31 -7.35 -5.03
CA ARG A 254 19.73 -6.17 -4.41
C ARG A 254 20.28 -4.87 -5.01
N ALA A 255 21.56 -4.82 -5.34
CA ALA A 255 22.17 -3.69 -6.03
C ALA A 255 21.59 -3.50 -7.44
N ILE A 256 21.29 -4.59 -8.15
CA ILE A 256 20.58 -4.54 -9.45
C ILE A 256 19.21 -3.90 -9.31
N PHE A 257 18.40 -4.29 -8.32
CA PHE A 257 17.10 -3.65 -8.06
C PHE A 257 17.23 -2.14 -7.85
N ARG A 258 18.23 -1.69 -7.11
CA ARG A 258 18.50 -0.25 -6.93
C ARG A 258 18.85 0.44 -8.24
N GLY A 259 19.59 -0.23 -9.12
CA GLY A 259 19.87 0.26 -10.47
C GLY A 259 18.62 0.38 -11.33
N ILE A 260 17.80 -0.68 -11.36
CA ILE A 260 16.51 -0.70 -12.06
C ILE A 260 15.62 0.45 -11.58
N GLN A 261 15.48 0.62 -10.28
CA GLN A 261 14.65 1.65 -9.68
C GLN A 261 15.14 3.06 -10.03
N LYS A 262 16.46 3.30 -10.00
CA LYS A 262 17.02 4.59 -10.45
C LYS A 262 16.71 4.86 -11.92
N LEU A 263 16.84 3.87 -12.80
CA LEU A 263 16.53 4.02 -14.22
C LEU A 263 15.04 4.31 -14.45
N SER A 264 14.14 3.64 -13.71
CA SER A 264 12.71 3.91 -13.75
C SER A 264 12.40 5.38 -13.42
N ILE A 265 12.97 5.90 -12.34
CA ILE A 265 12.78 7.29 -11.91
C ILE A 265 13.36 8.28 -12.94
N LEU A 266 14.57 8.01 -13.42
CA LEU A 266 15.17 8.82 -14.48
C LEU A 266 14.27 8.86 -15.72
N GLY A 267 13.67 7.72 -16.08
CA GLY A 267 12.72 7.62 -17.19
C GLY A 267 11.46 8.46 -17.01
N MET A 268 10.91 8.48 -15.78
CA MET A 268 9.74 9.31 -15.47
C MET A 268 10.04 10.82 -15.53
N HIS A 269 11.25 11.22 -15.17
CA HIS A 269 11.68 12.62 -15.16
C HIS A 269 12.45 13.04 -16.41
N ALA A 270 12.58 12.17 -17.41
CA ALA A 270 13.35 12.47 -18.64
C ALA A 270 12.91 13.76 -19.36
N ASN A 271 11.64 14.12 -19.23
CA ASN A 271 11.06 15.34 -19.79
C ASN A 271 11.01 16.53 -18.81
N ASN A 272 11.55 16.36 -17.59
CA ASN A 272 11.62 17.42 -16.56
C ASN A 272 13.07 17.61 -16.09
N PRO A 273 13.84 18.52 -16.75
CA PRO A 273 15.26 18.74 -16.45
C PRO A 273 15.55 19.19 -15.01
N GLU A 274 14.62 19.93 -14.38
CA GLU A 274 14.80 20.42 -13.01
C GLU A 274 14.66 19.27 -12.00
N ALA A 275 13.63 18.44 -12.17
CA ALA A 275 13.46 17.24 -11.33
C ALA A 275 14.63 16.27 -11.52
N LEU A 276 15.13 16.12 -12.74
CA LEU A 276 16.29 15.28 -13.04
C LEU A 276 17.56 15.79 -12.33
N ARG A 277 17.84 17.11 -12.37
CA ARG A 277 18.97 17.71 -11.66
C ARG A 277 18.86 17.51 -10.15
N ALA A 278 17.70 17.79 -9.57
CA ALA A 278 17.48 17.58 -8.14
C ALA A 278 17.71 16.12 -7.72
N LEU A 279 17.30 15.17 -8.56
CA LEU A 279 17.48 13.73 -8.32
C LEU A 279 18.95 13.28 -8.43
N LEU A 280 19.72 13.93 -9.30
CA LEU A 280 21.15 13.65 -9.50
C LEU A 280 22.05 14.42 -8.55
N GLY A 281 21.49 15.35 -7.73
CA GLY A 281 22.26 16.21 -6.85
C GLY A 281 23.08 17.27 -7.57
N LEU A 282 22.63 17.73 -8.76
CA LEU A 282 23.29 18.69 -9.64
C LEU A 282 22.65 20.08 -9.55
#